data_c42ca3adf747e0519b7f3e3d56d3ede8
#
_entry.id   c42ca3adf747e0519b7f3e3d56d3ede8
#
_cell.length_a   1.000
_cell.length_b   1.000
_cell.length_c   1.000
_cell.angle_alpha   90.00
_cell.angle_beta   90.00
_cell.angle_gamma   90.00
#
_symmetry.space_group_name_H-M   'P 1'
#
loop_
_entity.id
_entity.type
_entity.pdbx_description
1 polymer ?
#
loop_
_entity_poly.entity_id
_entity_poly.type
_entity_poly.pdbx_seq_one_letter_code
_entity_poly.pdbx_strand_id
1 'polypeptide(L)'
;RDELFAYRSIILGSLEAAALTGDQLRMINEFVDRRGGGLLMLGGPRSFAEGGYAGTAVADVLPVVLDRGKVMAKNDLLRVNVKPTRAGLATAVTQIGANEQASAERWNTLPQVTAVNRIDEVKPGATVLLTGTDERRVERPMLVYQRYGRGKTFAFLPQDSWNWQMAASIPLEDM
;
A
#
# COMPACT_ATOMS: atom_id res chain seq x y z
N ARG A 1 -2.41 -23.32 9.21
CA ARG A 1 -3.09 -22.32 10.03
C ARG A 1 -2.24 -21.94 11.24
N ASP A 2 -1.82 -22.89 12.05
CA ASP A 2 -1.10 -22.64 13.29
C ASP A 2 0.20 -21.89 13.07
N GLU A 3 0.95 -22.25 12.03
CA GLU A 3 2.16 -21.54 11.61
C GLU A 3 1.87 -20.07 11.26
N LEU A 4 0.87 -19.81 10.40
CA LEU A 4 0.51 -18.44 9.99
C LEU A 4 0.07 -17.61 11.21
N PHE A 5 -0.70 -18.20 12.11
CA PHE A 5 -1.23 -17.51 13.28
C PHE A 5 -0.19 -17.25 14.38
N ALA A 6 1.02 -17.82 14.27
CA ALA A 6 2.16 -17.49 15.12
C ALA A 6 2.77 -16.11 14.79
N TYR A 7 2.62 -15.62 13.55
CA TYR A 7 3.13 -14.32 13.16
C TYR A 7 2.26 -13.16 13.66
N ARG A 8 2.82 -11.96 13.69
CA ARG A 8 2.10 -10.73 14.07
C ARG A 8 1.54 -9.99 12.86
N SER A 9 2.21 -10.12 11.71
CA SER A 9 1.82 -9.45 10.47
C SER A 9 2.23 -10.26 9.25
N ILE A 10 1.53 -10.00 8.15
CA ILE A 10 1.80 -10.54 6.82
C ILE A 10 2.08 -9.38 5.89
N ILE A 11 3.10 -9.53 5.03
CA ILE A 11 3.37 -8.62 3.93
C ILE A 11 3.18 -9.40 2.64
N LEU A 12 2.26 -8.95 1.79
CA LEU A 12 2.06 -9.47 0.44
C LEU A 12 2.74 -8.53 -0.56
N GLY A 13 3.82 -8.99 -1.18
CA GLY A 13 4.59 -8.23 -2.16
C GLY A 13 4.58 -8.92 -3.52
N SER A 14 3.96 -8.31 -4.51
CA SER A 14 3.94 -8.73 -5.93
C SER A 14 3.68 -10.23 -6.17
N LEU A 15 2.76 -10.81 -5.41
CA LEU A 15 2.31 -12.20 -5.51
C LEU A 15 0.90 -12.22 -6.09
N GLU A 16 0.66 -13.03 -7.14
CA GLU A 16 -0.67 -13.21 -7.71
C GLU A 16 -1.61 -14.00 -6.77
N ALA A 17 -2.87 -13.63 -6.74
CA ALA A 17 -3.88 -14.35 -5.95
C ALA A 17 -4.00 -15.83 -6.37
N ALA A 18 -3.76 -16.13 -7.65
CA ALA A 18 -3.76 -17.49 -8.20
C ALA A 18 -2.65 -18.40 -7.64
N ALA A 19 -1.59 -17.83 -7.04
CA ALA A 19 -0.56 -18.60 -6.34
C ALA A 19 -1.03 -19.12 -4.98
N LEU A 20 -2.17 -18.64 -4.50
CA LEU A 20 -2.77 -19.03 -3.23
C LEU A 20 -4.08 -19.79 -3.49
N THR A 21 -4.33 -20.81 -2.70
CA THR A 21 -5.63 -21.51 -2.75
C THR A 21 -6.72 -20.61 -2.12
N GLY A 22 -7.97 -20.88 -2.46
CA GLY A 22 -9.11 -20.17 -1.84
C GLY A 22 -9.12 -20.28 -0.31
N ASP A 23 -8.66 -21.43 0.25
CA ASP A 23 -8.51 -21.62 1.70
C ASP A 23 -7.41 -20.74 2.30
N GLN A 24 -6.29 -20.59 1.59
CA GLN A 24 -5.20 -19.71 2.04
C GLN A 24 -5.63 -18.24 2.01
N LEU A 25 -6.36 -17.80 0.99
CA LEU A 25 -6.92 -16.45 0.91
C LEU A 25 -7.92 -16.18 2.06
N ARG A 26 -8.78 -17.16 2.39
CA ARG A 26 -9.68 -17.07 3.55
C ARG A 26 -8.91 -17.05 4.87
N MET A 27 -7.83 -17.83 4.96
CA MET A 27 -6.99 -17.87 6.16
C MET A 27 -6.30 -16.53 6.43
N ILE A 28 -5.86 -15.80 5.39
CA ILE A 28 -5.32 -14.44 5.50
C ILE A 28 -6.41 -13.48 6.01
N ASN A 29 -7.63 -13.59 5.50
CA ASN A 29 -8.76 -12.81 6.00
C ASN A 29 -9.01 -13.06 7.49
N GLU A 30 -9.12 -14.34 7.91
CA GLU A 30 -9.31 -14.72 9.33
C GLU A 30 -8.15 -14.26 10.22
N PHE A 31 -6.92 -14.28 9.69
CA PHE A 31 -5.74 -13.79 10.40
C PHE A 31 -5.88 -12.31 10.76
N VAL A 32 -6.43 -11.50 9.86
CA VAL A 32 -6.70 -10.09 10.13
C VAL A 32 -7.93 -9.93 11.01
N ASP A 33 -9.07 -10.46 10.58
CA ASP A 33 -10.37 -10.22 11.20
C ASP A 33 -10.45 -10.76 12.62
N ARG A 34 -10.12 -12.04 12.81
CA ARG A 34 -10.35 -12.78 14.08
C ARG A 34 -9.13 -12.83 14.97
N ARG A 35 -7.96 -13.11 14.39
CA ARG A 35 -6.71 -13.19 15.17
C ARG A 35 -6.20 -11.79 15.54
N GLY A 36 -6.52 -10.76 14.74
CA GLY A 36 -6.07 -9.38 14.99
C GLY A 36 -4.67 -9.09 14.43
N GLY A 37 -4.23 -9.84 13.45
CA GLY A 37 -2.96 -9.65 12.77
C GLY A 37 -2.93 -8.41 11.87
N GLY A 38 -1.73 -7.96 11.51
CA GLY A 38 -1.51 -6.90 10.53
C GLY A 38 -1.39 -7.46 9.12
N LEU A 39 -1.94 -6.76 8.12
CA LEU A 39 -1.72 -7.06 6.70
C LEU A 39 -1.23 -5.81 5.99
N LEU A 40 -0.12 -5.92 5.28
CA LEU A 40 0.35 -4.91 4.33
C LEU A 40 0.40 -5.52 2.94
N MET A 41 -0.35 -4.96 1.99
CA MET A 41 -0.18 -5.26 0.58
C MET A 41 0.67 -4.18 -0.07
N LEU A 42 1.80 -4.60 -0.66
CA LEU A 42 2.71 -3.72 -1.40
C LEU A 42 2.32 -3.66 -2.86
N GLY A 43 2.52 -2.50 -3.46
CA GLY A 43 2.36 -2.29 -4.89
C GLY A 43 3.33 -3.15 -5.71
N GLY A 44 2.85 -3.56 -6.87
CA GLY A 44 3.60 -4.35 -7.81
C GLY A 44 2.74 -4.82 -8.99
N PRO A 45 3.34 -5.29 -10.08
CA PRO A 45 2.60 -5.72 -11.27
C PRO A 45 1.70 -6.95 -11.03
N ARG A 46 1.87 -7.63 -9.89
CA ARG A 46 1.10 -8.81 -9.48
C ARG A 46 0.38 -8.61 -8.15
N SER A 47 0.09 -7.36 -7.80
CA SER A 47 -0.62 -7.00 -6.59
C SER A 47 -2.00 -6.42 -6.93
N PHE A 48 -2.87 -6.31 -5.96
CA PHE A 48 -4.18 -5.68 -6.08
C PHE A 48 -5.04 -6.27 -7.21
N ALA A 49 -5.70 -5.44 -8.01
CA ALA A 49 -6.52 -5.88 -9.14
C ALA A 49 -5.68 -6.55 -10.22
N GLU A 50 -4.49 -6.03 -10.50
CA GLU A 50 -3.52 -6.58 -11.46
C GLU A 50 -3.05 -7.98 -11.07
N GLY A 51 -2.97 -8.27 -9.77
CA GLY A 51 -2.66 -9.60 -9.22
C GLY A 51 -3.86 -10.52 -9.05
N GLY A 52 -5.05 -10.12 -9.52
CA GLY A 52 -6.25 -10.95 -9.47
C GLY A 52 -6.92 -11.03 -8.09
N TYR A 53 -6.65 -10.09 -7.18
CA TYR A 53 -7.25 -10.10 -5.85
C TYR A 53 -8.70 -9.61 -5.81
N ALA A 54 -9.21 -8.94 -6.85
CA ALA A 54 -10.60 -8.47 -6.90
C ALA A 54 -11.60 -9.61 -6.71
N GLY A 55 -12.50 -9.45 -5.74
CA GLY A 55 -13.51 -10.46 -5.37
C GLY A 55 -12.96 -11.65 -4.58
N THR A 56 -11.74 -11.57 -4.03
CA THR A 56 -11.19 -12.56 -3.11
C THR A 56 -11.41 -12.17 -1.65
N ALA A 57 -11.29 -13.12 -0.74
CA ALA A 57 -11.38 -12.87 0.70
C ALA A 57 -10.30 -11.88 1.21
N VAL A 58 -9.17 -11.76 0.51
CA VAL A 58 -8.14 -10.75 0.84
C VAL A 58 -8.62 -9.34 0.46
N ALA A 59 -9.32 -9.18 -0.66
CA ALA A 59 -9.87 -7.87 -1.03
C ALA A 59 -10.87 -7.33 0.01
N ASP A 60 -11.58 -8.22 0.70
CA ASP A 60 -12.55 -7.82 1.74
C ASP A 60 -11.87 -7.09 2.89
N VAL A 61 -10.66 -7.49 3.28
CA VAL A 61 -9.91 -6.91 4.39
C VAL A 61 -9.03 -5.71 3.98
N LEU A 62 -8.79 -5.48 2.68
CA LEU A 62 -8.02 -4.32 2.23
C LEU A 62 -8.79 -3.01 2.44
N PRO A 63 -8.09 -1.88 2.68
CA PRO A 63 -8.72 -0.58 2.90
C PRO A 63 -9.21 0.10 1.61
N VAL A 64 -9.17 -0.61 0.49
CA VAL A 64 -9.49 -0.13 -0.86
C VAL A 64 -10.41 -1.10 -1.58
N VAL A 65 -11.21 -0.60 -2.50
CA VAL A 65 -12.05 -1.40 -3.40
C VAL A 65 -11.25 -1.68 -4.66
N LEU A 66 -11.24 -2.94 -5.07
CA LEU A 66 -10.55 -3.43 -6.27
C LEU A 66 -11.57 -3.76 -7.35
N ASP A 67 -11.48 -3.08 -8.48
CA ASP A 67 -12.30 -3.37 -9.66
C ASP A 67 -11.56 -4.34 -10.59
N ARG A 68 -12.24 -5.39 -11.01
CA ARG A 68 -11.73 -6.39 -11.98
C ARG A 68 -11.43 -5.80 -13.36
N GLY A 69 -12.09 -4.70 -13.73
CA GLY A 69 -11.94 -4.05 -15.04
C GLY A 69 -10.85 -2.98 -15.11
N LYS A 70 -10.33 -2.51 -13.98
CA LYS A 70 -9.38 -1.40 -13.92
C LYS A 70 -7.94 -1.87 -13.72
N VAL A 71 -7.44 -2.63 -14.66
CA VAL A 71 -6.02 -2.98 -14.72
C VAL A 71 -5.26 -1.84 -15.41
N MET A 72 -4.09 -1.48 -14.88
CA MET A 72 -3.24 -0.45 -15.48
C MET A 72 -2.84 -0.87 -16.91
N ALA A 73 -3.10 -0.02 -17.89
CA ALA A 73 -2.52 -0.21 -19.20
C ALA A 73 -0.99 -0.11 -19.10
N LYS A 74 -0.27 -1.02 -19.75
CA LYS A 74 1.20 -1.19 -19.69
C LYS A 74 2.02 0.09 -19.95
N ASN A 75 1.39 1.16 -20.44
CA ASN A 75 2.05 2.40 -20.90
C ASN A 75 1.64 3.66 -20.09
N ASP A 76 0.86 3.53 -19.03
CA ASP A 76 0.52 4.69 -18.20
C ASP A 76 1.63 4.97 -17.18
N LEU A 77 2.77 5.48 -17.68
CA LEU A 77 3.79 6.04 -16.81
C LEU A 77 3.21 7.30 -16.15
N LEU A 78 3.06 7.24 -14.86
CA LEU A 78 2.69 8.38 -14.02
C LEU A 78 3.97 8.98 -13.44
N ARG A 79 4.02 10.28 -13.29
CA ARG A 79 5.04 10.94 -12.47
C ARG A 79 4.34 11.55 -11.28
N VAL A 80 4.56 10.97 -10.12
CA VAL A 80 3.78 11.28 -8.92
C VAL A 80 4.70 11.66 -7.78
N ASN A 81 4.51 12.85 -7.25
CA ASN A 81 5.13 13.27 -5.99
C ASN A 81 4.29 12.75 -4.83
N VAL A 82 4.88 11.92 -3.99
CA VAL A 82 4.20 11.35 -2.83
C VAL A 82 4.45 12.22 -1.60
N LYS A 83 3.37 12.52 -0.88
CA LYS A 83 3.42 13.34 0.34
C LYS A 83 2.49 12.76 1.41
N PRO A 84 2.85 12.92 2.69
CA PRO A 84 1.94 12.56 3.78
C PRO A 84 0.75 13.52 3.83
N THR A 85 -0.41 12.96 4.13
CA THR A 85 -1.59 13.73 4.53
C THR A 85 -1.41 14.24 5.96
N ARG A 86 -2.36 15.06 6.46
CA ARG A 86 -2.36 15.45 7.87
C ARG A 86 -2.40 14.22 8.80
N ALA A 87 -3.18 13.20 8.48
CA ALA A 87 -3.22 11.94 9.22
C ALA A 87 -1.90 11.18 9.11
N GLY A 88 -1.27 11.20 7.93
CA GLY A 88 0.06 10.62 7.72
C GLY A 88 1.11 11.27 8.61
N LEU A 89 1.22 12.60 8.63
CA LEU A 89 2.20 13.30 9.47
C LEU A 89 2.12 12.92 10.95
N ALA A 90 0.90 12.66 11.45
CA ALA A 90 0.67 12.23 12.82
C ALA A 90 0.90 10.73 13.07
N THR A 91 1.27 9.95 12.03
CA THR A 91 1.36 8.49 12.11
C THR A 91 2.81 8.03 11.98
N ALA A 92 3.30 7.22 12.92
CA ALA A 92 4.68 6.72 12.95
C ALA A 92 5.10 5.98 11.65
N VAL A 93 4.17 5.34 10.96
CA VAL A 93 4.45 4.58 9.71
C VAL A 93 4.97 5.47 8.58
N THR A 94 4.65 6.76 8.58
CA THR A 94 5.07 7.71 7.55
C THR A 94 6.10 8.73 8.06
N GLN A 95 6.57 8.57 9.30
CA GLN A 95 7.67 9.36 9.85
C GLN A 95 9.01 8.80 9.35
N ILE A 96 9.63 9.47 8.39
CA ILE A 96 10.92 9.13 7.80
C ILE A 96 12.04 10.09 8.21
N GLY A 97 11.77 10.99 9.11
CA GLY A 97 12.69 11.94 9.73
C GLY A 97 12.57 11.90 11.25
N ALA A 98 13.47 12.60 11.94
CA ALA A 98 13.55 12.62 13.41
C ALA A 98 12.30 13.22 14.10
N ASN A 99 11.53 14.03 13.37
CA ASN A 99 10.29 14.65 13.83
C ASN A 99 9.37 14.91 12.63
N GLU A 100 8.18 15.45 12.90
CA GLU A 100 7.16 15.72 11.87
C GLU A 100 7.68 16.67 10.77
N GLN A 101 8.36 17.75 11.15
CA GLN A 101 8.89 18.73 10.20
C GLN A 101 9.99 18.10 9.33
N ALA A 102 10.97 17.43 9.94
CA ALA A 102 12.03 16.73 9.21
C ALA A 102 11.47 15.65 8.28
N SER A 103 10.41 14.94 8.71
CA SER A 103 9.70 13.98 7.85
C SER A 103 9.04 14.66 6.65
N ALA A 104 8.35 15.79 6.86
CA ALA A 104 7.69 16.52 5.77
C ALA A 104 8.72 17.05 4.76
N GLU A 105 9.85 17.60 5.24
CA GLU A 105 10.95 18.03 4.37
C GLU A 105 11.54 16.88 3.58
N ARG A 106 11.80 15.74 4.22
CA ARG A 106 12.34 14.55 3.55
C ARG A 106 11.39 13.99 2.50
N TRP A 107 10.08 13.95 2.75
CA TRP A 107 9.10 13.56 1.75
C TRP A 107 9.14 14.42 0.49
N ASN A 108 9.50 15.71 0.60
CA ASN A 108 9.63 16.61 -0.54
C ASN A 108 10.88 16.37 -1.39
N THR A 109 11.89 15.69 -0.85
CA THR A 109 13.15 15.38 -1.56
C THR A 109 13.14 14.01 -2.25
N LEU A 110 12.16 13.16 -1.94
CA LEU A 110 12.08 11.82 -2.52
C LEU A 110 11.79 11.88 -4.03
N PRO A 111 12.39 10.98 -4.82
CA PRO A 111 12.09 10.85 -6.24
C PRO A 111 10.62 10.56 -6.50
N GLN A 112 10.14 10.99 -7.65
CA GLN A 112 8.80 10.66 -8.11
C GLN A 112 8.66 9.15 -8.32
N VAL A 113 7.50 8.59 -7.97
CA VAL A 113 7.12 7.25 -8.40
C VAL A 113 6.48 7.31 -9.78
N THR A 114 6.72 6.29 -10.60
CA THR A 114 6.27 6.26 -12.00
C THR A 114 5.22 5.18 -12.26
N ALA A 115 5.02 4.26 -11.33
CA ALA A 115 4.04 3.19 -11.43
C ALA A 115 3.25 3.05 -10.13
N VAL A 116 1.93 3.02 -10.24
CA VAL A 116 0.99 2.96 -9.10
C VAL A 116 -0.15 2.01 -9.45
N ASN A 117 -0.44 1.04 -8.58
CA ASN A 117 -1.61 0.18 -8.76
C ASN A 117 -2.91 0.99 -8.70
N ARG A 118 -3.86 0.63 -9.54
CA ARG A 118 -5.18 1.27 -9.58
C ARG A 118 -6.11 0.66 -8.56
N ILE A 119 -6.90 1.51 -7.97
CA ILE A 119 -8.02 1.14 -7.12
C ILE A 119 -9.28 1.83 -7.65
N ASP A 120 -10.44 1.32 -7.30
CA ASP A 120 -11.70 1.96 -7.60
C ASP A 120 -11.95 3.13 -6.64
N GLU A 121 -11.96 2.83 -5.35
CA GLU A 121 -12.16 3.81 -4.29
C GLU A 121 -11.48 3.40 -2.98
N VAL A 122 -11.36 4.35 -2.08
CA VAL A 122 -10.98 4.11 -0.69
C VAL A 122 -12.24 3.73 0.09
N LYS A 123 -12.19 2.64 0.85
CA LYS A 123 -13.36 2.17 1.61
C LYS A 123 -13.78 3.19 2.67
N PRO A 124 -15.10 3.31 2.96
CA PRO A 124 -15.60 4.11 4.07
C PRO A 124 -14.92 3.73 5.39
N GLY A 125 -14.46 4.72 6.14
CA GLY A 125 -13.75 4.52 7.41
C GLY A 125 -12.26 4.23 7.28
N ALA A 126 -11.73 4.03 6.07
CA ALA A 126 -10.29 3.97 5.83
C ALA A 126 -9.68 5.37 5.81
N THR A 127 -8.42 5.45 6.20
CA THR A 127 -7.64 6.69 6.28
C THR A 127 -6.53 6.69 5.25
N VAL A 128 -6.47 7.71 4.42
CA VAL A 128 -5.36 7.94 3.50
C VAL A 128 -4.22 8.59 4.27
N LEU A 129 -3.06 7.91 4.33
CA LEU A 129 -1.87 8.39 5.02
C LEU A 129 -0.88 9.07 4.07
N LEU A 130 -0.77 8.58 2.84
CA LEU A 130 0.03 9.20 1.79
C LEU A 130 -0.86 9.46 0.57
N THR A 131 -0.69 10.64 -0.03
CA THR A 131 -1.25 10.99 -1.33
C THR A 131 -0.14 11.25 -2.33
N GLY A 132 -0.47 11.11 -3.60
CA GLY A 132 0.41 11.44 -4.69
C GLY A 132 -0.28 12.36 -5.69
N THR A 133 0.41 13.42 -6.11
CA THR A 133 -0.12 14.35 -7.11
C THR A 133 0.65 14.17 -8.41
N ASP A 134 -0.07 13.88 -9.49
CA ASP A 134 0.51 13.74 -10.83
C ASP A 134 0.70 15.10 -11.53
N GLU A 135 1.31 15.09 -12.71
CA GLU A 135 1.55 16.30 -13.52
C GLU A 135 0.25 17.03 -13.93
N ARG A 136 -0.87 16.33 -13.94
CA ARG A 136 -2.21 16.88 -14.23
C ARG A 136 -2.91 17.42 -12.97
N ARG A 137 -2.20 17.42 -11.82
CA ARG A 137 -2.73 17.80 -10.49
C ARG A 137 -3.86 16.91 -10.00
N VAL A 138 -3.92 15.67 -10.48
CA VAL A 138 -4.86 14.68 -9.96
C VAL A 138 -4.25 14.06 -8.71
N GLU A 139 -4.95 14.18 -7.60
CA GLU A 139 -4.55 13.56 -6.34
C GLU A 139 -5.02 12.11 -6.27
N ARG A 140 -4.12 11.22 -5.83
CA ARG A 140 -4.37 9.78 -5.71
C ARG A 140 -3.92 9.28 -4.35
N PRO A 141 -4.64 8.33 -3.73
CA PRO A 141 -4.14 7.66 -2.53
C PRO A 141 -2.90 6.83 -2.88
N MET A 142 -1.89 6.87 -1.98
CA MET A 142 -0.65 6.10 -2.12
C MET A 142 -0.46 5.10 -0.98
N LEU A 143 -0.84 5.47 0.24
CA LEU A 143 -0.89 4.57 1.39
C LEU A 143 -2.23 4.76 2.08
N VAL A 144 -2.99 3.70 2.17
CA VAL A 144 -4.30 3.69 2.84
C VAL A 144 -4.27 2.70 3.99
N TYR A 145 -4.89 3.07 5.10
CA TYR A 145 -4.97 2.30 6.32
C TYR A 145 -6.41 2.13 6.77
N GLN A 146 -6.73 0.98 7.34
CA GLN A 146 -7.96 0.78 8.12
C GLN A 146 -7.75 -0.22 9.26
N ARG A 147 -8.66 -0.16 10.23
CA ARG A 147 -8.91 -1.28 11.13
C ARG A 147 -9.96 -2.17 10.51
N TYR A 148 -9.71 -3.48 10.51
CA TYR A 148 -10.67 -4.46 10.02
C TYR A 148 -10.81 -5.58 11.04
N GLY A 149 -12.03 -5.80 11.53
CA GLY A 149 -12.24 -6.70 12.65
C GLY A 149 -11.33 -6.34 13.84
N ARG A 150 -10.52 -7.28 14.28
CA ARG A 150 -9.54 -7.09 15.36
C ARG A 150 -8.17 -6.64 14.88
N GLY A 151 -7.92 -6.66 13.59
CA GLY A 151 -6.64 -6.38 12.95
C GLY A 151 -6.53 -5.01 12.31
N LYS A 152 -5.45 -4.86 11.55
CA LYS A 152 -5.09 -3.62 10.83
C LYS A 152 -4.63 -3.97 9.43
N THR A 153 -5.06 -3.20 8.44
CA THR A 153 -4.64 -3.42 7.06
C THR A 153 -4.13 -2.14 6.42
N PHE A 154 -3.13 -2.32 5.56
CA PHE A 154 -2.51 -1.27 4.79
C PHE A 154 -2.48 -1.67 3.31
N ALA A 155 -2.75 -0.71 2.44
CA ALA A 155 -2.55 -0.80 1.00
C ALA A 155 -1.54 0.26 0.60
N PHE A 156 -0.35 -0.16 0.17
CA PHE A 156 0.70 0.70 -0.35
C PHE A 156 0.74 0.53 -1.88
N LEU A 157 0.28 1.53 -2.62
CA LEU A 157 -0.01 1.42 -4.06
C LEU A 157 1.18 1.68 -5.01
N PRO A 158 2.24 2.45 -4.62
CA PRO A 158 3.42 2.62 -5.47
C PRO A 158 4.11 1.29 -5.77
N GLN A 159 4.50 1.07 -7.05
CA GLN A 159 5.15 -0.16 -7.49
C GLN A 159 6.68 -0.04 -7.49
N ASP A 160 7.20 1.17 -7.61
CA ASP A 160 8.62 1.47 -7.80
C ASP A 160 9.23 2.32 -6.67
N SER A 161 8.68 2.21 -5.46
CA SER A 161 9.19 2.91 -4.27
C SER A 161 10.62 2.52 -3.87
N TRP A 162 11.15 1.42 -4.40
CA TRP A 162 12.57 1.06 -4.26
C TRP A 162 13.52 2.16 -4.80
N ASN A 163 13.04 2.99 -5.74
CA ASN A 163 13.78 4.14 -6.24
C ASN A 163 14.12 5.16 -5.14
N TRP A 164 13.35 5.19 -4.06
CA TRP A 164 13.60 6.11 -2.95
C TRP A 164 14.89 5.80 -2.19
N GLN A 165 15.33 4.54 -2.20
CA GLN A 165 16.60 4.12 -1.61
C GLN A 165 17.75 4.07 -2.63
N MET A 166 17.44 3.91 -3.91
CA MET A 166 18.45 3.74 -4.95
C MET A 166 18.77 5.02 -5.70
N ALA A 167 18.11 6.15 -5.37
CA ALA A 167 18.35 7.41 -6.06
C ALA A 167 19.67 8.03 -5.61
N ALA A 168 20.51 8.39 -6.58
CA ALA A 168 21.83 9.03 -6.32
C ALA A 168 21.73 10.37 -5.56
N SER A 169 20.53 10.95 -5.45
CA SER A 169 20.26 12.16 -4.68
C SER A 169 20.09 11.92 -3.19
N ILE A 170 19.98 10.66 -2.76
CA ILE A 170 19.85 10.31 -1.34
C ILE A 170 21.25 10.03 -0.78
N PRO A 171 21.68 10.72 0.29
CA PRO A 171 22.96 10.45 0.92
C PRO A 171 23.09 8.99 1.35
N LEU A 172 24.31 8.41 1.20
CA LEU A 172 24.60 7.02 1.57
C LEU A 172 24.34 6.72 3.04
N GLU A 173 24.48 7.72 3.89
CA GLU A 173 24.19 7.65 5.34
C GLU A 173 22.69 7.52 5.66
N ASP A 174 21.84 7.75 4.67
CA ASP A 174 20.38 7.67 4.75
C ASP A 174 19.82 6.43 4.04
N MET A 175 20.68 5.59 3.41
CA MET A 175 20.30 4.33 2.80
C MET A 175 20.37 3.17 3.85
#